data_59dfdf392ca3e94932d172f3232e34f7
#
_entry.id   59dfdf392ca3e94932d172f3232e34f7
#
_cell.length_a   1.000
_cell.length_b   1.000
_cell.length_c   1.000
_cell.angle_alpha   90.00
_cell.angle_beta   90.00
_cell.angle_gamma   90.00
#
_symmetry.space_group_name_H-M   'P 1'
#
loop_
_entity.id
_entity.type
_entity.pdbx_description
1 polymer ?
#
loop_
_entity_poly.entity_id
_entity_poly.type
_entity_poly.pdbx_seq_one_letter_code
_entity_poly.pdbx_strand_id
1 'polypeptide(L)'
;LNLAGPVTGLIIQPLIGAISDRTWSPRWGRRRPFVTAGAILCAIILAAFPFFGVLWLAVICFWLLDAGNNTSMEPYRAFISDRLPKSQLARGFLTQSMFTGAGAVLANLSLFLLEKVEALQQTAGNGVPYWMYVCFMIGTVCILLTVLTAMARTKELTPSDEELEEMRAAPKGLHHADLVHGDRHHPDGVQIGRAHV
;
A
#
# COMPACT_ATOMS: atom_id res chain seq x y z
N LEU A 1 7.01 5.61 19.27
CA LEU A 1 7.13 5.16 17.87
C LEU A 1 6.16 4.00 17.55
N ASN A 2 5.92 3.06 18.48
CA ASN A 2 5.05 1.90 18.24
C ASN A 2 3.58 2.23 17.93
N LEU A 3 3.13 3.45 18.22
CA LEU A 3 1.76 3.91 17.92
C LEU A 3 1.62 4.47 16.48
N ALA A 4 2.71 4.75 15.79
CA ALA A 4 2.66 5.34 14.47
C ALA A 4 1.89 4.44 13.48
N GLY A 5 2.26 3.16 13.36
CA GLY A 5 1.60 2.22 12.47
C GLY A 5 0.08 2.11 12.65
N PRO A 6 -0.42 1.83 13.89
CA PRO A 6 -1.86 1.80 14.12
C PRO A 6 -2.58 3.12 13.85
N VAL A 7 -1.98 4.27 14.19
CA VAL A 7 -2.61 5.59 14.01
C VAL A 7 -2.66 5.98 12.52
N THR A 8 -1.55 5.87 11.81
CA THR A 8 -1.51 6.16 10.37
C THR A 8 -2.36 5.18 9.58
N GLY A 9 -2.34 3.89 9.94
CA GLY A 9 -3.19 2.88 9.34
C GLY A 9 -4.67 3.19 9.52
N LEU A 10 -5.10 3.53 10.72
CA LEU A 10 -6.50 3.84 11.01
C LEU A 10 -7.03 5.04 10.22
N ILE A 11 -6.18 6.03 9.94
CA ILE A 11 -6.57 7.26 9.24
C ILE A 11 -6.36 7.12 7.73
N ILE A 12 -5.17 6.69 7.31
CA ILE A 12 -4.76 6.73 5.90
C ILE A 12 -5.39 5.61 5.09
N GLN A 13 -5.51 4.39 5.65
CA GLN A 13 -6.06 3.26 4.93
C GLN A 13 -7.50 3.51 4.45
N PRO A 14 -8.47 3.88 5.29
CA PRO A 14 -9.83 4.13 4.82
C PRO A 14 -9.91 5.36 3.90
N LEU A 15 -9.08 6.38 4.14
CA LEU A 15 -9.04 7.58 3.30
C LEU A 15 -8.56 7.25 1.88
N ILE A 16 -7.42 6.59 1.78
CA ILE A 16 -6.84 6.20 0.48
C ILE A 16 -7.70 5.14 -0.21
N GLY A 17 -8.26 4.19 0.54
CA GLY A 17 -9.23 3.24 0.01
C GLY A 17 -10.39 3.95 -0.67
N ALA A 18 -11.07 4.85 0.03
CA ALA A 18 -12.20 5.61 -0.48
C ALA A 18 -11.83 6.50 -1.69
N ILE A 19 -10.66 7.14 -1.68
CA ILE A 19 -10.19 7.98 -2.80
C ILE A 19 -9.84 7.10 -4.00
N SER A 20 -9.15 5.98 -3.81
CA SER A 20 -8.76 5.09 -4.90
C SER A 20 -9.96 4.42 -5.58
N ASP A 21 -11.02 4.11 -4.80
CA ASP A 21 -12.25 3.53 -5.35
C ASP A 21 -13.03 4.49 -6.26
N ARG A 22 -12.90 5.79 -6.02
CA ARG A 22 -13.57 6.85 -6.79
C ARG A 22 -12.73 7.44 -7.92
N THR A 23 -11.45 7.09 -7.98
CA THR A 23 -10.54 7.64 -8.98
C THR A 23 -10.37 6.64 -10.13
N TRP A 24 -10.68 7.08 -11.34
CA TRP A 24 -10.42 6.32 -12.55
C TRP A 24 -9.68 7.18 -13.58
N SER A 25 -8.61 6.62 -14.12
CA SER A 25 -7.86 7.22 -15.22
C SER A 25 -7.68 6.21 -16.36
N PRO A 26 -8.03 6.56 -17.61
CA PRO A 26 -7.88 5.66 -18.75
C PRO A 26 -6.44 5.18 -18.98
N ARG A 27 -5.44 5.96 -18.56
CA ARG A 27 -4.01 5.63 -18.71
C ARG A 27 -3.44 4.85 -17.54
N TRP A 28 -3.84 5.19 -16.30
CA TRP A 28 -3.21 4.69 -15.09
C TRP A 28 -4.09 3.71 -14.32
N GLY A 29 -5.38 3.61 -14.68
CA GLY A 29 -6.34 2.81 -13.95
C GLY A 29 -6.81 3.46 -12.64
N ARG A 30 -7.37 2.68 -11.74
CA ARG A 30 -7.96 3.10 -10.46
C ARG A 30 -6.94 3.06 -9.32
N ARG A 31 -6.21 1.94 -9.19
CA ARG A 31 -5.37 1.67 -8.02
C ARG A 31 -3.88 1.93 -8.23
N ARG A 32 -3.41 1.78 -9.46
CA ARG A 32 -1.98 1.93 -9.80
C ARG A 32 -1.37 3.28 -9.42
N PRO A 33 -2.03 4.44 -9.62
CA PRO A 33 -1.44 5.73 -9.27
C PRO A 33 -1.15 5.85 -7.78
N PHE A 34 -2.04 5.32 -6.91
CA PHE A 34 -1.86 5.37 -5.46
C PHE A 34 -0.74 4.45 -4.98
N VAL A 35 -0.66 3.21 -5.51
CA VAL A 35 0.45 2.30 -5.22
C VAL A 35 1.78 2.93 -5.60
N THR A 36 1.84 3.52 -6.81
CA THR A 36 3.07 4.16 -7.30
C THR A 36 3.42 5.41 -6.49
N ALA A 37 2.44 6.27 -6.18
CA ALA A 37 2.67 7.47 -5.38
C ALA A 37 3.17 7.15 -3.98
N GLY A 38 2.56 6.18 -3.29
CA GLY A 38 3.01 5.72 -1.98
C GLY A 38 4.42 5.15 -2.02
N ALA A 39 4.74 4.34 -3.03
CA ALA A 39 6.08 3.79 -3.20
C ALA A 39 7.15 4.86 -3.50
N ILE A 40 6.83 5.85 -4.33
CA ILE A 40 7.74 6.99 -4.60
C ILE A 40 7.96 7.80 -3.33
N LEU A 41 6.91 8.09 -2.58
CA LEU A 41 7.03 8.79 -1.30
C LEU A 41 7.94 8.03 -0.34
N CYS A 42 7.73 6.72 -0.18
CA CYS A 42 8.59 5.86 0.63
C CYS A 42 10.05 5.89 0.13
N ALA A 43 10.27 5.81 -1.17
CA ALA A 43 11.61 5.81 -1.74
C ALA A 43 12.35 7.13 -1.48
N ILE A 44 11.68 8.27 -1.63
CA ILE A 44 12.26 9.59 -1.34
C ILE A 44 12.65 9.69 0.14
N ILE A 45 11.77 9.27 1.04
CA ILE A 45 12.01 9.35 2.48
C ILE A 45 13.12 8.39 2.89
N LEU A 46 13.12 7.14 2.38
CA LEU A 46 14.19 6.19 2.63
C LEU A 46 15.55 6.73 2.18
N ALA A 47 15.62 7.29 0.98
CA ALA A 47 16.85 7.87 0.47
C ALA A 47 17.36 9.04 1.32
N ALA A 48 16.45 9.86 1.84
CA ALA A 48 16.77 11.04 2.63
C ALA A 48 17.08 10.71 4.10
N PHE A 49 16.54 9.60 4.63
CA PHE A 49 16.56 9.26 6.06
C PHE A 49 17.96 9.27 6.70
N PRO A 50 19.02 8.66 6.12
CA PRO A 50 20.33 8.59 6.74
C PRO A 50 21.07 9.92 6.75
N PHE A 51 20.61 10.95 6.02
CA PHE A 51 21.22 12.27 6.02
C PHE A 51 20.77 13.15 7.20
N PHE A 52 19.72 12.72 7.91
CA PHE A 52 19.17 13.48 9.03
C PHE A 52 19.79 13.03 10.36
N GLY A 53 20.72 13.83 10.88
CA GLY A 53 21.34 13.61 12.19
C GLY A 53 20.51 14.09 13.40
N VAL A 54 19.25 14.56 13.18
CA VAL A 54 18.39 15.13 14.21
C VAL A 54 17.22 14.20 14.52
N LEU A 55 17.06 13.84 15.81
CA LEU A 55 16.04 12.88 16.25
C LEU A 55 14.62 13.25 15.84
N TRP A 56 14.22 14.50 15.99
CA TRP A 56 12.87 14.95 15.63
C TRP A 56 12.57 14.78 14.14
N LEU A 57 13.57 15.03 13.31
CA LEU A 57 13.42 14.86 11.87
C LEU A 57 13.30 13.38 11.49
N ALA A 58 14.06 12.52 12.15
CA ALA A 58 13.93 11.07 11.99
C ALA A 58 12.53 10.56 12.39
N VAL A 59 11.95 11.10 13.47
CA VAL A 59 10.57 10.78 13.88
C VAL A 59 9.55 11.19 12.80
N ILE A 60 9.67 12.40 12.26
CA ILE A 60 8.79 12.89 11.20
C ILE A 60 8.93 12.01 9.95
N CYS A 61 10.15 11.69 9.53
CA CYS A 61 10.41 10.81 8.40
C CYS A 61 9.82 9.42 8.60
N PHE A 62 9.89 8.87 9.82
CA PHE A 62 9.28 7.58 10.15
C PHE A 62 7.75 7.62 9.97
N TRP A 63 7.08 8.67 10.46
CA TRP A 63 5.65 8.84 10.26
C TRP A 63 5.25 9.00 8.79
N LEU A 64 6.04 9.76 8.02
CA LEU A 64 5.82 9.93 6.59
C LEU A 64 6.07 8.63 5.82
N LEU A 65 7.08 7.84 6.21
CA LEU A 65 7.37 6.54 5.63
C LEU A 65 6.21 5.57 5.87
N ASP A 66 5.68 5.54 7.08
CA ASP A 66 4.53 4.71 7.44
C ASP A 66 3.27 5.15 6.69
N ALA A 67 3.04 6.46 6.56
CA ALA A 67 1.96 7.02 5.75
C ALA A 67 2.07 6.62 4.28
N GLY A 68 3.26 6.72 3.69
CA GLY A 68 3.54 6.30 2.31
C GLY A 68 3.31 4.81 2.10
N ASN A 69 3.75 3.98 3.06
CA ASN A 69 3.53 2.54 3.04
C ASN A 69 2.03 2.19 3.08
N ASN A 70 1.27 2.79 3.98
CA ASN A 70 -0.18 2.60 4.07
C ASN A 70 -0.90 3.09 2.80
N THR A 71 -0.46 4.21 2.21
CA THR A 71 -0.98 4.73 0.93
C THR A 71 -0.78 3.73 -0.23
N SER A 72 0.32 2.99 -0.23
CA SER A 72 0.60 1.95 -1.24
C SER A 72 -0.11 0.63 -0.94
N MET A 73 -0.17 0.23 0.32
CA MET A 73 -0.61 -1.10 0.74
C MET A 73 -2.10 -1.34 0.53
N GLU A 74 -2.96 -0.36 0.83
CA GLU A 74 -4.41 -0.52 0.69
C GLU A 74 -4.87 -0.70 -0.76
N PRO A 75 -4.49 0.17 -1.72
CA PRO A 75 -4.83 -0.07 -3.12
C PRO A 75 -4.23 -1.38 -3.66
N TYR A 76 -3.06 -1.80 -3.14
CA TYR A 76 -2.45 -3.07 -3.52
C TYR A 76 -3.27 -4.27 -3.05
N ARG A 77 -3.76 -4.27 -1.81
CA ARG A 77 -4.65 -5.33 -1.27
C ARG A 77 -5.95 -5.40 -2.05
N ALA A 78 -6.56 -4.25 -2.32
CA ALA A 78 -7.76 -4.17 -3.12
C ALA A 78 -7.51 -4.67 -4.56
N PHE A 79 -6.34 -4.37 -5.14
CA PHE A 79 -5.94 -4.87 -6.45
C PHE A 79 -5.85 -6.40 -6.51
N ILE A 80 -5.38 -7.05 -5.44
CA ILE A 80 -5.37 -8.52 -5.33
C ILE A 80 -6.81 -9.06 -5.35
N SER A 81 -7.72 -8.44 -4.57
CA SER A 81 -9.12 -8.89 -4.51
C SER A 81 -9.88 -8.65 -5.82
N ASP A 82 -9.57 -7.59 -6.56
CA ASP A 82 -10.18 -7.27 -7.85
C ASP A 82 -9.72 -8.24 -8.96
N ARG A 83 -8.54 -8.84 -8.81
CA ARG A 83 -7.90 -9.69 -9.84
C ARG A 83 -8.12 -11.18 -9.64
N LEU A 84 -8.26 -11.64 -8.43
CA LEU A 84 -8.34 -13.05 -8.13
C LEU A 84 -9.79 -13.51 -7.92
N PRO A 85 -10.17 -14.67 -8.49
CA PRO A 85 -11.46 -15.27 -8.20
C PRO A 85 -11.55 -15.64 -6.72
N LYS A 86 -12.77 -15.64 -6.15
CA LYS A 86 -13.03 -15.89 -4.73
C LYS A 86 -12.34 -17.16 -4.19
N SER A 87 -12.23 -18.21 -5.02
CA SER A 87 -11.57 -19.48 -4.68
C SER A 87 -10.05 -19.35 -4.50
N GLN A 88 -9.41 -18.31 -5.03
CA GLN A 88 -7.96 -18.10 -4.98
C GLN A 88 -7.55 -16.94 -4.05
N LEU A 89 -8.47 -16.16 -3.50
CA LEU A 89 -8.19 -15.02 -2.64
C LEU A 89 -7.33 -15.40 -1.43
N ALA A 90 -7.68 -16.51 -0.76
CA ALA A 90 -6.92 -16.99 0.40
C ALA A 90 -5.44 -17.28 0.04
N ARG A 91 -5.20 -17.91 -1.11
CA ARG A 91 -3.84 -18.17 -1.61
C ARG A 91 -3.11 -16.89 -1.97
N GLY A 92 -3.80 -15.93 -2.58
CA GLY A 92 -3.22 -14.61 -2.92
C GLY A 92 -2.72 -13.88 -1.68
N PHE A 93 -3.55 -13.75 -0.66
CA PHE A 93 -3.17 -13.09 0.60
C PHE A 93 -2.11 -13.88 1.39
N LEU A 94 -2.17 -15.21 1.38
CA LEU A 94 -1.14 -16.05 2.00
C LEU A 94 0.22 -15.84 1.33
N THR A 95 0.25 -15.82 0.00
CA THR A 95 1.46 -15.55 -0.78
C THR A 95 2.02 -14.15 -0.47
N GLN A 96 1.15 -13.13 -0.41
CA GLN A 96 1.55 -11.77 -0.01
C GLN A 96 2.19 -11.77 1.38
N SER A 97 1.56 -12.42 2.36
CA SER A 97 2.07 -12.48 3.74
C SER A 97 3.40 -13.22 3.82
N MET A 98 3.57 -14.29 3.05
CA MET A 98 4.84 -15.03 2.94
C MET A 98 5.96 -14.14 2.42
N PHE A 99 5.72 -13.39 1.32
CA PHE A 99 6.73 -12.47 0.77
C PHE A 99 7.02 -11.30 1.71
N THR A 100 6.02 -10.79 2.43
CA THR A 100 6.20 -9.76 3.44
C THR A 100 7.09 -10.26 4.58
N GLY A 101 6.83 -11.47 5.09
CA GLY A 101 7.65 -12.10 6.12
C GLY A 101 9.08 -12.39 5.65
N ALA A 102 9.24 -12.95 4.44
CA ALA A 102 10.55 -13.18 3.84
C ALA A 102 11.34 -11.88 3.65
N GLY A 103 10.66 -10.81 3.19
CA GLY A 103 11.26 -9.48 3.06
C GLY A 103 11.76 -8.93 4.39
N ALA A 104 10.97 -9.07 5.47
CA ALA A 104 11.38 -8.65 6.81
C ALA A 104 12.62 -9.42 7.31
N VAL A 105 12.68 -10.73 7.08
CA VAL A 105 13.85 -11.54 7.41
C VAL A 105 15.08 -11.09 6.63
N LEU A 106 14.96 -10.89 5.31
CA LEU A 106 16.06 -10.43 4.47
C LEU A 106 16.54 -9.02 4.86
N ALA A 107 15.62 -8.12 5.20
CA ALA A 107 15.97 -6.77 5.66
C ALA A 107 16.78 -6.83 6.96
N ASN A 108 16.33 -7.59 7.97
CA ASN A 108 17.07 -7.74 9.22
C ASN A 108 18.42 -8.43 9.02
N LEU A 109 18.48 -9.44 8.15
CA LEU A 109 19.73 -10.13 7.83
C LEU A 109 20.71 -9.19 7.12
N SER A 110 20.24 -8.34 6.21
CA SER A 110 21.10 -7.35 5.53
C SER A 110 21.69 -6.33 6.49
N LEU A 111 20.91 -5.85 7.46
CA LEU A 111 21.40 -4.98 8.54
C LEU A 111 22.52 -5.65 9.33
N PHE A 112 22.27 -6.89 9.78
CA PHE A 112 23.24 -7.66 10.57
C PHE A 112 24.55 -7.94 9.80
N LEU A 113 24.45 -8.25 8.50
CA LEU A 113 25.62 -8.54 7.68
C LEU A 113 26.44 -7.27 7.38
N LEU A 114 25.77 -6.17 7.05
CA LEU A 114 26.43 -4.92 6.70
C LEU A 114 27.08 -4.23 7.90
N GLU A 115 26.49 -4.38 9.09
CA GLU A 115 27.09 -3.91 10.34
C GLU A 115 28.45 -4.56 10.61
N LYS A 116 28.68 -5.81 10.15
CA LYS A 116 29.95 -6.53 10.36
C LYS A 116 31.05 -6.15 9.36
N VAL A 117 30.75 -5.36 8.34
CA VAL A 117 31.74 -4.93 7.36
C VAL A 117 32.55 -3.78 7.92
N GLU A 118 33.81 -4.04 8.31
CA GLU A 118 34.68 -3.05 8.96
C GLU A 118 34.84 -1.75 8.15
N ALA A 119 34.92 -1.85 6.82
CA ALA A 119 35.02 -0.69 5.95
C ALA A 119 33.81 0.26 6.02
N LEU A 120 32.63 -0.24 6.43
CA LEU A 120 31.37 0.50 6.52
C LEU A 120 31.04 0.98 7.92
N GLN A 121 31.87 0.65 8.93
CA GLN A 121 31.65 1.07 10.32
C GLN A 121 32.04 2.53 10.57
N GLN A 122 32.80 3.14 9.67
CA GLN A 122 33.13 4.55 9.77
C GLN A 122 31.86 5.40 9.76
N THR A 123 31.84 6.45 10.57
CA THR A 123 30.71 7.37 10.67
C THR A 123 30.89 8.58 9.76
N ALA A 124 29.79 8.99 9.14
CA ALA A 124 29.73 10.25 8.41
C ALA A 124 29.77 11.45 9.38
N GLY A 125 29.94 12.66 8.86
CA GLY A 125 30.02 13.88 9.67
C GLY A 125 28.78 14.19 10.55
N ASN A 126 27.65 13.52 10.28
CA ASN A 126 26.43 13.59 11.10
C ASN A 126 26.32 12.46 12.16
N GLY A 127 27.37 11.66 12.35
CA GLY A 127 27.42 10.58 13.33
C GLY A 127 26.73 9.28 12.89
N VAL A 128 26.21 9.20 11.66
CA VAL A 128 25.53 8.01 11.12
C VAL A 128 26.56 7.10 10.43
N PRO A 129 26.62 5.79 10.75
CA PRO A 129 27.54 4.85 10.10
C PRO A 129 27.23 4.65 8.61
N TYR A 130 28.26 4.45 7.79
CA TYR A 130 28.07 4.26 6.33
C TYR A 130 27.24 3.02 5.97
N TRP A 131 27.28 1.95 6.77
CA TRP A 131 26.44 0.77 6.51
C TRP A 131 24.94 1.09 6.52
N MET A 132 24.50 2.08 7.32
CA MET A 132 23.11 2.54 7.32
C MET A 132 22.75 3.18 5.98
N TYR A 133 23.63 4.03 5.41
CA TYR A 133 23.41 4.62 4.09
C TYR A 133 23.22 3.54 3.02
N VAL A 134 24.09 2.51 3.05
CA VAL A 134 24.01 1.39 2.11
C VAL A 134 22.66 0.64 2.25
N CYS A 135 22.23 0.33 3.47
CA CYS A 135 20.95 -0.32 3.73
C CYS A 135 19.76 0.48 3.18
N PHE A 136 19.71 1.77 3.49
CA PHE A 136 18.62 2.64 3.04
C PHE A 136 18.62 2.81 1.52
N MET A 137 19.79 2.92 0.87
CA MET A 137 19.90 2.99 -0.59
C MET A 137 19.47 1.68 -1.26
N ILE A 138 19.86 0.53 -0.73
CA ILE A 138 19.37 -0.78 -1.22
C ILE A 138 17.85 -0.86 -1.11
N GLY A 139 17.28 -0.49 0.04
CA GLY A 139 15.84 -0.45 0.25
C GLY A 139 15.13 0.46 -0.75
N THR A 140 15.67 1.65 -1.01
CA THR A 140 15.15 2.61 -1.99
C THR A 140 15.13 2.03 -3.40
N VAL A 141 16.23 1.42 -3.83
CA VAL A 141 16.34 0.80 -5.17
C VAL A 141 15.37 -0.38 -5.27
N CYS A 142 15.31 -1.23 -4.26
CA CYS A 142 14.41 -2.39 -4.24
C CYS A 142 12.94 -1.98 -4.36
N ILE A 143 12.47 -1.00 -3.57
CA ILE A 143 11.07 -0.57 -3.63
C ILE A 143 10.72 0.06 -4.99
N LEU A 144 11.60 0.88 -5.56
CA LEU A 144 11.37 1.47 -6.87
C LEU A 144 11.34 0.42 -7.97
N LEU A 145 12.34 -0.46 -8.03
CA LEU A 145 12.41 -1.50 -9.06
C LEU A 145 11.21 -2.45 -8.98
N THR A 146 10.87 -2.93 -7.79
CA THR A 146 9.77 -3.89 -7.63
C THR A 146 8.42 -3.27 -7.93
N VAL A 147 8.12 -2.08 -7.39
CA VAL A 147 6.81 -1.44 -7.62
C VAL A 147 6.68 -0.94 -9.05
N LEU A 148 7.69 -0.29 -9.61
CA LEU A 148 7.61 0.21 -10.98
C LEU A 148 7.51 -0.94 -11.99
N THR A 149 8.27 -2.02 -11.83
CA THR A 149 8.17 -3.20 -12.71
C THR A 149 6.83 -3.91 -12.55
N ALA A 150 6.32 -4.06 -11.33
CA ALA A 150 5.01 -4.64 -11.08
C ALA A 150 3.90 -3.81 -11.75
N MET A 151 3.91 -2.50 -11.54
CA MET A 151 2.91 -1.60 -12.12
C MET A 151 3.02 -1.49 -13.65
N ALA A 152 4.23 -1.56 -14.22
CA ALA A 152 4.42 -1.55 -15.66
C ALA A 152 3.91 -2.83 -16.34
N ARG A 153 4.09 -3.98 -15.70
CA ARG A 153 3.71 -5.30 -16.26
C ARG A 153 2.25 -5.69 -15.99
N THR A 154 1.61 -5.09 -14.99
CA THR A 154 0.25 -5.46 -14.61
C THR A 154 -0.73 -4.45 -15.18
N LYS A 155 -1.66 -4.89 -16.03
CA LYS A 155 -2.75 -4.03 -16.54
C LYS A 155 -3.93 -4.13 -15.58
N GLU A 156 -4.56 -3.02 -15.27
CA GLU A 156 -5.82 -2.98 -14.51
C GLU A 156 -6.99 -3.40 -15.42
N LEU A 157 -8.01 -4.03 -14.81
CA LEU A 157 -9.26 -4.32 -15.50
C LEU A 157 -10.00 -3.00 -15.69
N THR A 158 -10.53 -2.78 -16.90
CA THR A 158 -11.43 -1.64 -17.15
C THR A 158 -12.73 -1.87 -16.39
N PRO A 159 -13.20 -0.90 -15.59
CA PRO A 159 -14.52 -1.00 -14.97
C PRO A 159 -15.60 -1.17 -16.03
N SER A 160 -16.70 -1.85 -15.67
CA SER A 160 -17.89 -1.89 -16.52
C SER A 160 -18.52 -0.50 -16.65
N ASP A 161 -19.36 -0.32 -17.69
CA ASP A 161 -20.04 0.97 -17.88
C ASP A 161 -20.94 1.31 -16.68
N GLU A 162 -21.55 0.30 -16.07
CA GLU A 162 -22.36 0.43 -14.85
C GLU A 162 -21.51 0.93 -13.65
N GLU A 163 -20.33 0.34 -13.43
CA GLU A 163 -19.39 0.78 -12.38
C GLU A 163 -18.88 2.20 -12.62
N LEU A 164 -18.68 2.59 -13.89
CA LEU A 164 -18.27 3.95 -14.24
C LEU A 164 -19.39 4.97 -13.96
N GLU A 165 -20.64 4.62 -14.20
CA GLU A 165 -21.81 5.45 -13.87
C GLU A 165 -21.99 5.58 -12.35
N GLU A 166 -21.85 4.50 -11.60
CA GLU A 166 -21.89 4.52 -10.14
C GLU A 166 -20.79 5.41 -9.55
N MET A 167 -19.55 5.31 -10.06
CA MET A 167 -18.45 6.17 -9.63
C MET A 167 -18.72 7.66 -9.93
N ARG A 168 -19.43 7.98 -11.01
CA ARG A 168 -19.80 9.35 -11.38
C ARG A 168 -20.97 9.87 -10.55
N ALA A 169 -21.91 8.99 -10.23
CA ALA A 169 -23.12 9.32 -9.45
C ALA A 169 -22.86 9.42 -7.94
N ALA A 170 -21.79 8.79 -7.44
CA ALA A 170 -21.45 8.81 -6.02
C ALA A 170 -21.23 10.25 -5.52
N PRO A 171 -21.91 10.68 -4.44
CA PRO A 171 -21.75 12.02 -3.88
C PRO A 171 -20.29 12.28 -3.49
N LYS A 172 -19.79 13.49 -3.73
CA LYS A 172 -18.40 13.90 -3.43
C LYS A 172 -18.08 14.01 -1.93
N GLY A 173 -18.88 13.42 -1.05
CA GLY A 173 -18.72 13.41 0.42
C GLY A 173 -18.37 12.02 0.94
N LEU A 174 -17.58 12.00 2.02
CA LEU A 174 -17.17 10.80 2.79
C LEU A 174 -18.38 10.12 3.46
N HIS A 175 -19.14 9.31 2.76
CA HIS A 175 -20.12 8.40 3.37
C HIS A 175 -19.92 6.97 2.83
N HIS A 176 -18.97 6.27 3.45
CA HIS A 176 -18.81 4.82 3.24
C HIS A 176 -19.89 4.00 3.97
N ALA A 177 -20.65 4.63 4.89
CA ALA A 177 -21.70 3.97 5.67
C ALA A 177 -22.95 3.62 4.86
N ASP A 178 -23.24 4.36 3.80
CA ASP A 178 -24.48 4.19 3.03
C ASP A 178 -24.38 3.11 1.94
N LEU A 179 -23.16 2.73 1.56
CA LEU A 179 -22.94 1.69 0.54
C LEU A 179 -23.04 0.24 1.08
N VAL A 180 -22.94 0.07 2.39
CA VAL A 180 -23.05 -1.26 3.04
C VAL A 180 -24.51 -1.58 3.41
N HIS A 181 -25.39 -0.59 3.47
CA HIS A 181 -26.81 -0.73 3.79
C HIS A 181 -27.76 -0.32 2.65
N GLY A 182 -27.27 -0.33 1.41
CA GLY A 182 -28.12 -0.25 0.24
C GLY A 182 -29.05 -1.47 0.20
N ASP A 183 -30.21 -1.30 0.84
CA ASP A 183 -31.38 -2.16 0.71
C ASP A 183 -31.59 -2.46 -0.77
N ARG A 184 -31.38 -3.71 -1.15
CA ARG A 184 -31.78 -4.21 -2.47
C ARG A 184 -33.28 -4.23 -2.53
N HIS A 185 -33.91 -3.09 -2.70
CA HIS A 185 -35.25 -3.03 -3.25
C HIS A 185 -35.17 -3.43 -4.71
N HIS A 186 -35.31 -4.72 -4.94
CA HIS A 186 -35.64 -5.22 -6.26
C HIS A 186 -37.11 -4.81 -6.55
N PRO A 187 -37.41 -4.06 -7.62
CA PRO A 187 -38.77 -3.62 -7.91
C PRO A 187 -39.72 -4.72 -8.42
N ASP A 188 -39.29 -5.96 -8.54
CA ASP A 188 -40.12 -7.05 -9.03
C ASP A 188 -40.34 -8.07 -7.90
N GLY A 189 -41.56 -7.99 -7.32
CA GLY A 189 -42.07 -8.94 -6.34
C GLY A 189 -42.26 -10.33 -6.92
N VAL A 190 -41.24 -11.17 -6.91
CA VAL A 190 -41.38 -12.60 -7.03
C VAL A 190 -41.16 -13.24 -5.69
N GLN A 191 -42.27 -13.56 -5.01
CA GLN A 191 -42.29 -14.45 -3.86
C GLN A 191 -41.84 -15.85 -4.31
N ILE A 192 -40.63 -16.25 -3.96
CA ILE A 192 -40.24 -17.67 -4.06
C ILE A 192 -40.68 -18.33 -2.76
N GLY A 193 -41.69 -19.18 -2.91
CA GLY A 193 -42.36 -19.91 -1.85
C GLY A 193 -41.42 -20.75 -1.02
N ARG A 194 -41.71 -20.77 0.29
CA ARG A 194 -41.22 -21.77 1.25
C ARG A 194 -41.61 -23.16 0.74
N ALA A 195 -40.63 -24.00 0.47
CA ALA A 195 -40.82 -25.45 0.45
C ALA A 195 -40.36 -26.00 1.79
N HIS A 196 -41.31 -26.49 2.56
CA HIS A 196 -41.09 -27.42 3.65
C HIS A 196 -40.56 -28.76 3.08
N VAL A 197 -39.50 -29.30 3.55
CA VAL A 197 -39.33 -30.64 4.15
C VAL A 197 -37.99 -30.66 4.87
#